data_3c53c1857a9a953c6dce711e833f68ce
#
_entry.id   3c53c1857a9a953c6dce711e833f68ce
#
_cell.length_a   1.000
_cell.length_b   1.000
_cell.length_c   1.000
_cell.angle_alpha   90.00
_cell.angle_beta   90.00
_cell.angle_gamma   90.00
#
_symmetry.space_group_name_H-M   'P 1'
#
loop_
_entity.id
_entity.type
_entity.pdbx_description
1 polymer ?
#
loop_
_entity_poly.entity_id
_entity_poly.type
_entity_poly.pdbx_seq_one_letter_code
_entity_poly.pdbx_strand_id
1 'polypeptide(L)'
;MKLILENWRGFLKEGIDPRIQKQLDRLLASPDMGISIAPVKEYDADARMFIYVTREDGKWRELTTSRGTPFGVAEIMEPNARDTGPCDDAWIVVVTRAEKGWGPLLYEVALEWASQHANGLTADRAMVSDSAWAVWAKYMNRGDVKADQLDIFHDPAAYAYRDPDDPTFPQLTPDDESDDCEQVKSVEVGGEKYWMDQPTAKAYKKGSSEVMDALRAAGRLVGE
;
A
#
# COMPACT_ATOMS: atom_id res chain seq x y z
N MET A 1 -3.11 -23.84 22.39
CA MET A 1 -2.77 -23.26 21.09
C MET A 1 -3.84 -23.48 20.03
N LYS A 2 -4.41 -24.68 19.86
CA LYS A 2 -5.44 -24.97 18.85
C LYS A 2 -6.73 -24.15 19.01
N LEU A 3 -7.21 -23.94 20.23
CA LEU A 3 -8.43 -23.17 20.53
C LEU A 3 -8.30 -21.66 20.21
N ILE A 4 -7.11 -21.08 20.37
CA ILE A 4 -6.87 -19.68 20.04
C ILE A 4 -6.95 -19.47 18.52
N LEU A 5 -6.38 -20.37 17.75
CA LEU A 5 -6.44 -20.34 16.28
C LEU A 5 -7.86 -20.55 15.72
N GLU A 6 -8.69 -21.36 16.38
CA GLU A 6 -10.08 -21.61 15.96
C GLU A 6 -11.00 -20.41 16.26
N ASN A 7 -10.83 -19.72 17.38
CA ASN A 7 -11.56 -18.50 17.70
C ASN A 7 -11.18 -17.35 16.74
N TRP A 8 -9.91 -17.22 16.38
CA TRP A 8 -9.46 -16.21 15.40
C TRP A 8 -10.05 -16.47 14.01
N ARG A 9 -10.15 -17.72 13.56
CA ARG A 9 -10.78 -18.07 12.28
C ARG A 9 -12.24 -17.66 12.17
N GLY A 10 -12.97 -17.58 13.30
CA GLY A 10 -14.36 -17.11 13.34
C GLY A 10 -14.46 -15.60 13.22
N PHE A 11 -13.53 -14.86 13.82
CA PHE A 11 -13.52 -13.41 13.86
C PHE A 11 -13.06 -12.79 12.52
N LEU A 12 -12.13 -13.45 11.80
CA LEU A 12 -11.55 -12.98 10.54
C LEU A 12 -12.46 -13.20 9.31
N LYS A 13 -13.66 -13.79 9.47
CA LYS A 13 -14.48 -14.19 8.31
C LYS A 13 -15.27 -13.05 7.64
N GLU A 14 -15.34 -11.87 8.21
CA GLU A 14 -16.24 -10.81 7.70
C GLU A 14 -15.58 -9.66 6.97
N GLY A 15 -14.24 -9.60 6.82
CA GLY A 15 -13.56 -8.42 6.26
C GLY A 15 -12.37 -8.66 5.32
N ILE A 16 -11.69 -9.79 5.40
CA ILE A 16 -10.46 -10.01 4.62
C ILE A 16 -10.78 -10.63 3.24
N ASP A 17 -10.20 -10.06 2.17
CA ASP A 17 -10.25 -10.68 0.83
C ASP A 17 -9.85 -12.17 0.91
N PRO A 18 -10.64 -13.10 0.34
CA PRO A 18 -10.39 -14.54 0.44
C PRO A 18 -9.02 -14.98 -0.06
N ARG A 19 -8.39 -14.24 -0.97
CA ARG A 19 -7.04 -14.53 -1.47
C ARG A 19 -6.00 -14.16 -0.42
N ILE A 20 -6.17 -13.01 0.23
CA ILE A 20 -5.29 -12.56 1.32
C ILE A 20 -5.45 -13.50 2.50
N GLN A 21 -6.67 -13.87 2.87
CA GLN A 21 -6.94 -14.86 3.92
C GLN A 21 -6.23 -16.18 3.64
N LYS A 22 -6.30 -16.69 2.41
CA LYS A 22 -5.61 -17.93 2.03
C LYS A 22 -4.09 -17.84 2.17
N GLN A 23 -3.51 -16.69 1.86
CA GLN A 23 -2.06 -16.45 2.01
C GLN A 23 -1.67 -16.34 3.48
N LEU A 24 -2.47 -15.60 4.26
CA LEU A 24 -2.30 -15.50 5.71
C LEU A 24 -2.36 -16.86 6.37
N ASP A 25 -3.37 -17.69 6.05
CA ASP A 25 -3.50 -19.05 6.58
C ASP A 25 -2.27 -19.92 6.24
N ARG A 26 -1.75 -19.82 5.02
CA ARG A 26 -0.53 -20.54 4.60
C ARG A 26 0.70 -20.07 5.38
N LEU A 27 0.86 -18.76 5.58
CA LEU A 27 1.96 -18.21 6.37
C LEU A 27 1.86 -18.68 7.81
N LEU A 28 0.69 -18.56 8.42
CA LEU A 28 0.45 -18.97 9.81
C LEU A 28 0.61 -20.48 10.03
N ALA A 29 0.35 -21.30 9.01
CA ALA A 29 0.60 -22.74 9.04
C ALA A 29 2.09 -23.10 8.97
N SER A 30 2.94 -22.18 8.51
CA SER A 30 4.40 -22.35 8.42
C SER A 30 5.06 -21.82 9.69
N PRO A 31 5.60 -22.68 10.58
CA PRO A 31 6.08 -22.26 11.90
C PRO A 31 7.23 -21.24 11.84
N ASP A 32 7.99 -21.27 10.76
CA ASP A 32 9.21 -20.49 10.60
C ASP A 32 9.07 -19.34 9.60
N MET A 33 7.86 -19.03 9.15
CA MET A 33 7.62 -17.95 8.18
C MET A 33 6.96 -16.73 8.85
N GLY A 34 7.39 -15.54 8.46
CA GLY A 34 6.84 -14.26 8.94
C GLY A 34 6.99 -13.14 7.93
N ILE A 35 6.60 -11.94 8.34
CA ILE A 35 6.83 -10.70 7.60
C ILE A 35 7.61 -9.76 8.53
N SER A 36 8.67 -9.15 8.01
CA SER A 36 9.42 -8.10 8.68
C SER A 36 9.06 -6.75 8.08
N ILE A 37 8.88 -5.76 8.94
CA ILE A 37 8.77 -4.34 8.57
C ILE A 37 10.05 -3.66 9.06
N ALA A 38 10.83 -3.13 8.15
CA ALA A 38 12.09 -2.48 8.46
C ALA A 38 12.12 -1.05 7.91
N PRO A 39 12.60 -0.07 8.70
CA PRO A 39 12.90 1.24 8.16
C PRO A 39 14.08 1.15 7.20
N VAL A 40 13.98 1.81 6.08
CA VAL A 40 15.07 2.00 5.12
C VAL A 40 15.16 3.47 4.76
N LYS A 41 16.32 3.92 4.35
CA LYS A 41 16.48 5.25 3.78
C LYS A 41 16.83 5.10 2.32
N GLU A 42 16.03 5.69 1.48
CA GLU A 42 16.28 5.76 0.05
C GLU A 42 16.21 7.21 -0.40
N TYR A 43 17.28 7.70 -1.03
CA TYR A 43 17.37 9.08 -1.53
C TYR A 43 17.00 10.16 -0.49
N ASP A 44 17.46 9.99 0.76
CA ASP A 44 17.19 10.88 1.91
C ASP A 44 15.72 10.88 2.40
N ALA A 45 14.85 10.06 1.81
CA ALA A 45 13.47 9.90 2.22
C ALA A 45 13.30 8.71 3.20
N ASP A 46 12.34 8.83 4.11
CA ASP A 46 11.95 7.72 4.95
C ASP A 46 11.14 6.71 4.14
N ALA A 47 11.58 5.46 4.19
CA ALA A 47 10.91 4.36 3.52
C ALA A 47 10.67 3.19 4.49
N ARG A 48 9.79 2.29 4.11
CA ARG A 48 9.54 1.03 4.82
C ARG A 48 9.60 -0.13 3.87
N MET A 49 10.31 -1.15 4.28
CA MET A 49 10.45 -2.39 3.54
C MET A 49 9.71 -3.51 4.26
N PHE A 50 8.79 -4.15 3.55
CA PHE A 50 8.03 -5.32 3.98
C PHE A 50 8.59 -6.53 3.27
N ILE A 51 9.18 -7.46 4.00
CA ILE A 51 9.81 -8.64 3.41
C ILE A 51 9.33 -9.91 4.10
N TYR A 52 9.20 -11.00 3.34
CA TYR A 52 9.03 -12.32 3.94
C TYR A 52 10.33 -12.75 4.60
N VAL A 53 10.21 -13.25 5.82
CA VAL A 53 11.33 -13.74 6.62
C VAL A 53 11.09 -15.18 7.04
N THR A 54 12.19 -15.90 7.24
CA THR A 54 12.19 -17.25 7.83
C THR A 54 12.96 -17.24 9.14
N ARG A 55 12.61 -18.17 10.05
CA ARG A 55 13.27 -18.33 11.34
C ARG A 55 14.29 -19.44 11.27
N GLU A 56 15.56 -19.10 11.40
CA GLU A 56 16.71 -20.02 11.43
C GLU A 56 17.53 -19.79 12.70
N ASP A 57 17.87 -20.85 13.43
CA ASP A 57 18.63 -20.77 14.67
C ASP A 57 18.06 -19.76 15.69
N GLY A 58 16.73 -19.63 15.73
CA GLY A 58 16.03 -18.71 16.59
C GLY A 58 16.02 -17.24 16.13
N LYS A 59 16.62 -16.92 14.99
CA LYS A 59 16.71 -15.57 14.42
C LYS A 59 15.90 -15.47 13.16
N TRP A 60 15.24 -14.33 12.96
CA TRP A 60 14.57 -14.00 11.70
C TRP A 60 15.60 -13.57 10.66
N ARG A 61 15.48 -14.12 9.46
CA ARG A 61 16.30 -13.80 8.29
C ARG A 61 15.41 -13.60 7.07
N GLU A 62 15.89 -12.85 6.10
CA GLU A 62 15.19 -12.71 4.82
C GLU A 62 14.97 -14.08 4.18
N LEU A 63 13.73 -14.36 3.79
CA LEU A 63 13.39 -15.55 3.04
C LEU A 63 13.74 -15.34 1.57
N THR A 64 14.64 -16.15 1.07
CA THR A 64 15.07 -16.11 -0.32
C THR A 64 14.55 -17.31 -1.12
N THR A 65 14.42 -17.12 -2.43
CA THR A 65 14.13 -18.20 -3.37
C THR A 65 15.36 -19.10 -3.57
N SER A 66 15.18 -20.22 -4.24
CA SER A 66 16.30 -21.08 -4.64
C SER A 66 17.33 -20.39 -5.55
N ARG A 67 16.99 -19.23 -6.11
CA ARG A 67 17.89 -18.39 -6.93
C ARG A 67 18.61 -17.32 -6.13
N GLY A 68 18.42 -17.27 -4.80
CA GLY A 68 19.03 -16.27 -3.93
C GLY A 68 18.41 -14.87 -4.03
N THR A 69 17.21 -14.73 -4.64
CA THR A 69 16.45 -13.48 -4.66
C THR A 69 15.44 -13.44 -3.52
N PRO A 70 15.02 -12.27 -3.03
CA PRO A 70 13.93 -12.17 -2.04
C PRO A 70 12.70 -12.95 -2.46
N PHE A 71 12.14 -13.74 -1.55
CA PHE A 71 10.88 -14.46 -1.78
C PHE A 71 9.72 -13.51 -2.03
N GLY A 72 9.72 -12.38 -1.34
CA GLY A 72 8.82 -11.28 -1.61
C GLY A 72 9.22 -10.05 -0.82
N VAL A 73 9.11 -8.92 -1.47
CA VAL A 73 9.38 -7.58 -0.93
C VAL A 73 8.33 -6.61 -1.44
N ALA A 74 7.89 -5.72 -0.55
CA ALA A 74 7.20 -4.48 -0.90
C ALA A 74 7.95 -3.34 -0.21
N GLU A 75 8.16 -2.26 -0.94
CA GLU A 75 8.79 -1.05 -0.43
C GLU A 75 7.84 0.12 -0.65
N ILE A 76 7.68 0.90 0.40
CA ILE A 76 6.89 2.13 0.37
C ILE A 76 7.75 3.29 0.85
N MET A 77 7.55 4.46 0.26
CA MET A 77 8.19 5.71 0.66
C MET A 77 7.17 6.62 1.34
N GLU A 78 7.67 7.50 2.19
CA GLU A 78 6.86 8.52 2.84
C GLU A 78 6.14 9.43 1.82
N PRO A 79 5.03 10.06 2.22
CA PRO A 79 4.36 11.06 1.40
C PRO A 79 5.33 12.14 0.92
N ASN A 80 5.18 12.57 -0.33
CA ASN A 80 6.02 13.60 -0.97
C ASN A 80 7.52 13.29 -1.09
N ALA A 81 7.93 12.04 -0.87
CA ALA A 81 9.34 11.61 -0.94
C ALA A 81 9.93 11.70 -2.36
N ARG A 82 9.11 11.70 -3.38
CA ARG A 82 9.51 11.92 -4.77
C ARG A 82 9.02 13.27 -5.24
N ASP A 83 9.81 13.92 -6.08
CA ASP A 83 9.47 15.19 -6.74
C ASP A 83 8.35 15.01 -7.79
N THR A 84 7.28 14.36 -7.37
CA THR A 84 6.09 14.02 -8.16
C THR A 84 4.94 15.00 -7.95
N GLY A 85 5.21 16.06 -7.17
CA GLY A 85 4.24 17.10 -6.87
C GLY A 85 3.40 16.82 -5.63
N PRO A 86 2.55 17.76 -5.29
CA PRO A 86 1.90 17.90 -3.97
C PRO A 86 0.69 16.99 -3.74
N CYS A 87 0.56 15.93 -4.46
CA CYS A 87 -0.60 15.05 -4.37
C CYS A 87 -0.52 13.98 -3.29
N ASP A 88 0.48 13.98 -2.42
CA ASP A 88 0.75 12.84 -1.55
C ASP A 88 0.64 13.17 -0.07
N ASP A 89 -0.46 12.82 0.52
CA ASP A 89 -0.58 12.59 1.95
C ASP A 89 -0.62 11.09 2.32
N ALA A 90 -0.40 10.22 1.32
CA ALA A 90 -0.36 8.76 1.43
C ALA A 90 1.04 8.21 1.13
N TRP A 91 1.39 7.07 1.75
CA TRP A 91 2.62 6.35 1.43
C TRP A 91 2.61 5.80 0.00
N ILE A 92 3.71 5.97 -0.72
CA ILE A 92 3.83 5.59 -2.12
C ILE A 92 4.44 4.20 -2.24
N VAL A 93 3.81 3.29 -2.96
CA VAL A 93 4.42 1.99 -3.30
C VAL A 93 5.46 2.16 -4.39
N VAL A 94 6.71 1.89 -4.09
CA VAL A 94 7.85 2.04 -5.00
C VAL A 94 8.18 0.73 -5.71
N VAL A 95 8.26 -0.33 -4.93
CA VAL A 95 8.64 -1.66 -5.42
C VAL A 95 7.73 -2.71 -4.81
N THR A 96 7.27 -3.64 -5.64
CA THR A 96 6.65 -4.88 -5.15
C THR A 96 7.06 -6.04 -6.03
N ARG A 97 7.67 -7.05 -5.42
CA ARG A 97 8.03 -8.31 -6.05
C ARG A 97 7.71 -9.44 -5.09
N ALA A 98 7.13 -10.49 -5.56
CA ALA A 98 6.89 -11.68 -4.74
C ALA A 98 6.76 -12.93 -5.61
N GLU A 99 7.05 -14.07 -5.02
CA GLU A 99 6.73 -15.36 -5.60
C GLU A 99 5.24 -15.46 -5.90
N LYS A 100 4.91 -16.24 -6.94
CA LYS A 100 3.55 -16.34 -7.46
C LYS A 100 2.54 -16.65 -6.35
N GLY A 101 1.57 -15.74 -6.19
CA GLY A 101 0.49 -15.88 -5.23
C GLY A 101 0.83 -15.41 -3.81
N TRP A 102 1.91 -14.64 -3.60
CA TRP A 102 2.28 -14.08 -2.31
C TRP A 102 2.25 -12.54 -2.24
N GLY A 103 2.23 -11.87 -3.39
CA GLY A 103 2.20 -10.40 -3.45
C GLY A 103 1.02 -9.73 -2.72
N PRO A 104 -0.24 -10.22 -2.86
CA PRO A 104 -1.39 -9.58 -2.22
C PRO A 104 -1.29 -9.44 -0.70
N LEU A 105 -0.68 -10.40 0.01
CA LEU A 105 -0.51 -10.32 1.45
C LEU A 105 0.48 -9.20 1.85
N LEU A 106 1.57 -9.00 1.09
CA LEU A 106 2.50 -7.89 1.34
C LEU A 106 1.82 -6.52 1.11
N TYR A 107 1.06 -6.40 0.04
CA TYR A 107 0.26 -5.20 -0.22
C TYR A 107 -0.72 -4.91 0.91
N GLU A 108 -1.39 -5.95 1.45
CA GLU A 108 -2.34 -5.76 2.55
C GLU A 108 -1.66 -5.31 3.83
N VAL A 109 -0.52 -5.91 4.19
CA VAL A 109 0.26 -5.50 5.36
C VAL A 109 0.76 -4.05 5.18
N ALA A 110 1.24 -3.70 3.99
CA ALA A 110 1.66 -2.33 3.69
C ALA A 110 0.50 -1.34 3.76
N LEU A 111 -0.70 -1.71 3.25
CA LEU A 111 -1.90 -0.89 3.33
C LEU A 111 -2.34 -0.67 4.78
N GLU A 112 -2.40 -1.73 5.58
CA GLU A 112 -2.78 -1.62 7.00
C GLU A 112 -1.78 -0.77 7.78
N TRP A 113 -0.47 -0.96 7.54
CA TRP A 113 0.58 -0.17 8.15
C TRP A 113 0.49 1.31 7.75
N ALA A 114 0.41 1.60 6.45
CA ALA A 114 0.32 2.97 5.94
C ALA A 114 -0.96 3.69 6.40
N SER A 115 -2.05 2.96 6.56
CA SER A 115 -3.31 3.50 7.09
C SER A 115 -3.23 3.92 8.56
N GLN A 116 -2.30 3.35 9.32
CA GLN A 116 -2.04 3.72 10.71
C GLN A 116 -1.07 4.92 10.84
N HIS A 117 -0.27 5.20 9.81
CA HIS A 117 0.83 6.17 9.87
C HIS A 117 0.59 7.42 9.01
N ALA A 118 -0.35 7.36 8.05
CA ALA A 118 -0.71 8.49 7.20
C ALA A 118 -2.11 8.29 6.59
N ASN A 119 -2.40 8.93 5.47
CA ASN A 119 -3.66 8.75 4.74
C ASN A 119 -3.69 7.48 3.86
N GLY A 120 -2.97 6.45 4.26
CA GLY A 120 -2.98 5.16 3.60
C GLY A 120 -1.91 5.00 2.54
N LEU A 121 -2.22 4.27 1.48
CA LEU A 121 -1.27 3.81 0.47
C LEU A 121 -1.72 4.25 -0.93
N THR A 122 -0.80 4.73 -1.73
CA THR A 122 -1.03 5.10 -3.13
C THR A 122 -0.04 4.42 -4.07
N ALA A 123 -0.36 4.44 -5.37
CA ALA A 123 0.51 3.91 -6.42
C ALA A 123 1.72 4.82 -6.69
N ASP A 124 2.79 4.25 -7.23
CA ASP A 124 3.85 5.03 -7.86
C ASP A 124 3.26 5.83 -9.05
N ARG A 125 3.53 7.11 -9.10
CA ARG A 125 3.01 8.00 -10.14
C ARG A 125 3.81 7.95 -11.43
N ALA A 126 5.08 7.57 -11.34
CA ALA A 126 5.96 7.50 -12.49
C ALA A 126 5.79 6.20 -13.27
N MET A 127 5.54 5.07 -12.58
CA MET A 127 5.50 3.77 -13.24
C MET A 127 4.64 2.75 -12.50
N VAL A 128 3.58 2.30 -13.13
CA VAL A 128 2.70 1.23 -12.62
C VAL A 128 2.61 0.10 -13.64
N SER A 129 3.05 -1.10 -13.23
CA SER A 129 2.90 -2.30 -14.06
C SER A 129 1.43 -2.75 -14.13
N ASP A 130 1.06 -3.53 -15.17
CA ASP A 130 -0.31 -4.06 -15.29
C ASP A 130 -0.73 -4.93 -14.10
N SER A 131 0.23 -5.65 -13.51
CA SER A 131 -0.04 -6.44 -12.30
C SER A 131 -0.28 -5.57 -11.07
N ALA A 132 0.44 -4.47 -10.91
CA ALA A 132 0.21 -3.50 -9.85
C ALA A 132 -1.12 -2.75 -10.07
N TRP A 133 -1.40 -2.31 -11.29
CA TRP A 133 -2.69 -1.68 -11.62
C TRP A 133 -3.87 -2.58 -11.24
N ALA A 134 -3.77 -3.89 -11.49
CA ALA A 134 -4.81 -4.84 -11.10
C ALA A 134 -5.01 -4.96 -9.57
N VAL A 135 -4.01 -4.66 -8.76
CA VAL A 135 -4.14 -4.56 -7.29
C VAL A 135 -4.94 -3.31 -6.92
N TRP A 136 -4.59 -2.16 -7.48
CA TRP A 136 -5.27 -0.89 -7.24
C TRP A 136 -6.74 -0.94 -7.68
N ALA A 137 -7.02 -1.51 -8.86
CA ALA A 137 -8.39 -1.73 -9.33
C ALA A 137 -9.23 -2.60 -8.38
N LYS A 138 -8.60 -3.53 -7.65
CA LYS A 138 -9.31 -4.31 -6.61
C LYS A 138 -9.55 -3.47 -5.36
N TYR A 139 -8.58 -2.69 -4.91
CA TYR A 139 -8.76 -1.82 -3.75
C TYR A 139 -9.89 -0.82 -3.97
N MET A 140 -9.98 -0.23 -5.17
CA MET A 140 -11.06 0.67 -5.55
C MET A 140 -12.47 0.04 -5.42
N ASN A 141 -12.56 -1.29 -5.53
CA ASN A 141 -13.85 -2.02 -5.47
C ASN A 141 -14.06 -2.77 -4.15
N ARG A 142 -13.19 -2.59 -3.15
CA ARG A 142 -13.31 -3.25 -1.84
C ARG A 142 -14.14 -2.41 -0.89
N GLY A 143 -15.15 -3.03 -0.26
CA GLY A 143 -16.01 -2.35 0.70
C GLY A 143 -15.37 -2.03 2.05
N ASP A 144 -14.25 -2.68 2.39
CA ASP A 144 -13.47 -2.46 3.63
C ASP A 144 -12.32 -1.47 3.45
N VAL A 145 -12.12 -0.94 2.23
CA VAL A 145 -11.09 0.03 1.88
C VAL A 145 -11.75 1.31 1.42
N LYS A 146 -11.43 2.42 2.07
CA LYS A 146 -11.79 3.75 1.61
C LYS A 146 -10.83 4.16 0.51
N ALA A 147 -11.35 4.63 -0.61
CA ALA A 147 -10.60 5.22 -1.71
C ALA A 147 -10.88 6.72 -1.72
N ASP A 148 -9.89 7.52 -1.42
CA ASP A 148 -9.97 8.98 -1.47
C ASP A 148 -9.28 9.46 -2.76
N GLN A 149 -9.90 10.43 -3.43
CA GLN A 149 -9.30 11.09 -4.58
C GLN A 149 -8.04 11.83 -4.13
N LEU A 150 -7.01 11.78 -4.95
CA LEU A 150 -5.78 12.56 -4.76
C LEU A 150 -5.89 13.85 -5.58
N ASP A 151 -6.01 14.97 -4.88
CA ASP A 151 -6.10 16.29 -5.47
C ASP A 151 -4.78 17.04 -5.32
N ILE A 152 -4.40 17.81 -6.33
CA ILE A 152 -3.14 18.57 -6.39
C ILE A 152 -2.93 19.45 -5.14
N PHE A 153 -4.00 19.85 -4.49
CA PHE A 153 -3.98 20.88 -3.46
C PHE A 153 -4.27 20.39 -2.04
N HIS A 154 -4.37 19.08 -1.82
CA HIS A 154 -4.49 18.55 -0.45
C HIS A 154 -3.20 18.71 0.36
N ASP A 155 -2.06 18.94 -0.30
CA ASP A 155 -0.80 19.17 0.38
C ASP A 155 -0.64 20.67 0.73
N PRO A 156 -0.38 21.02 2.00
CA PRO A 156 -0.02 22.37 2.39
C PRO A 156 1.20 22.94 1.62
N ALA A 157 2.13 22.09 1.19
CA ALA A 157 3.27 22.49 0.38
C ALA A 157 2.85 22.98 -1.01
N ALA A 158 1.76 22.46 -1.57
CA ALA A 158 1.21 22.95 -2.83
C ALA A 158 0.72 24.38 -2.75
N TYR A 159 0.24 24.79 -1.58
CA TYR A 159 -0.15 26.17 -1.36
C TYR A 159 1.03 27.16 -1.50
N ALA A 160 2.26 26.71 -1.33
CA ALA A 160 3.44 27.54 -1.52
C ALA A 160 3.69 27.93 -2.99
N TYR A 161 3.15 27.15 -3.92
CA TYR A 161 3.22 27.43 -5.37
C TYR A 161 1.95 28.10 -5.92
N ARG A 162 0.95 28.27 -5.08
CA ARG A 162 -0.31 28.91 -5.45
C ARG A 162 -0.09 30.41 -5.54
N ASP A 163 -0.43 31.00 -6.67
CA ASP A 163 -0.68 32.45 -6.75
C ASP A 163 -2.08 32.70 -6.13
N PRO A 164 -2.16 33.28 -4.92
CA PRO A 164 -3.45 33.51 -4.26
C PRO A 164 -4.33 34.51 -5.02
N ASP A 165 -3.75 35.25 -5.97
CA ASP A 165 -4.43 36.27 -6.76
C ASP A 165 -4.87 35.73 -8.14
N ASP A 166 -4.58 34.46 -8.48
CA ASP A 166 -5.07 33.82 -9.72
C ASP A 166 -6.49 33.24 -9.52
N PRO A 167 -7.54 33.93 -10.05
CA PRO A 167 -8.91 33.46 -9.91
C PRO A 167 -9.21 32.21 -10.76
N THR A 168 -8.28 31.80 -11.64
CA THR A 168 -8.41 30.62 -12.50
C THR A 168 -7.81 29.38 -11.86
N PHE A 169 -7.16 29.53 -10.69
CA PHE A 169 -6.59 28.41 -9.98
C PHE A 169 -7.70 27.49 -9.45
N PRO A 170 -7.71 26.21 -9.79
CA PRO A 170 -8.78 25.31 -9.37
C PRO A 170 -8.90 25.29 -7.84
N GLN A 171 -10.13 25.35 -7.37
CA GLN A 171 -10.43 25.18 -5.96
C GLN A 171 -10.28 23.70 -5.64
N LEU A 172 -9.74 23.41 -4.46
CA LEU A 172 -9.69 22.05 -3.91
C LEU A 172 -11.09 21.45 -3.78
N THR A 173 -11.43 20.57 -4.68
CA THR A 173 -12.68 19.83 -4.63
C THR A 173 -12.39 18.36 -4.90
N PRO A 174 -12.63 17.46 -3.92
CA PRO A 174 -12.34 16.04 -4.05
C PRO A 174 -13.04 15.34 -5.21
N ASP A 175 -13.89 16.02 -5.91
CA ASP A 175 -14.71 15.58 -7.02
C ASP A 175 -14.56 16.42 -8.30
N ASP A 176 -13.60 17.35 -8.32
CA ASP A 176 -13.29 18.15 -9.52
C ASP A 176 -12.12 17.51 -10.28
N GLU A 177 -12.39 17.08 -11.52
CA GLU A 177 -11.38 16.46 -12.39
C GLU A 177 -10.22 17.39 -12.75
N SER A 178 -10.41 18.71 -12.61
CA SER A 178 -9.41 19.70 -13.03
C SER A 178 -8.24 19.81 -12.07
N ASP A 179 -8.38 19.37 -10.82
CA ASP A 179 -7.35 19.40 -9.80
C ASP A 179 -6.81 17.98 -9.45
N ASP A 180 -7.18 16.97 -10.23
CA ASP A 180 -6.67 15.62 -10.10
C ASP A 180 -5.17 15.53 -10.36
N CYS A 181 -4.52 14.70 -9.57
CA CYS A 181 -3.10 14.43 -9.71
C CYS A 181 -2.75 13.66 -10.97
N GLU A 182 -1.77 14.11 -11.70
CA GLU A 182 -1.28 13.42 -12.89
C GLU A 182 -0.77 12.01 -12.56
N GLN A 183 -1.23 11.03 -13.32
CA GLN A 183 -0.87 9.62 -13.16
C GLN A 183 -0.40 9.03 -14.49
N VAL A 184 0.38 7.94 -14.42
CA VAL A 184 0.89 7.24 -15.63
C VAL A 184 -0.23 6.75 -16.53
N LYS A 185 -1.35 6.30 -15.94
CA LYS A 185 -2.51 5.83 -16.70
C LYS A 185 -3.63 6.86 -16.59
N SER A 186 -3.77 7.67 -17.61
CA SER A 186 -4.88 8.59 -17.80
C SER A 186 -5.80 8.11 -18.90
N VAL A 187 -7.03 8.60 -18.90
CA VAL A 187 -7.98 8.45 -20.02
C VAL A 187 -8.01 9.77 -20.79
N GLU A 188 -7.86 9.71 -22.12
CA GLU A 188 -7.96 10.89 -22.97
C GLU A 188 -9.37 11.01 -23.54
N VAL A 189 -10.04 12.12 -23.29
CA VAL A 189 -11.38 12.42 -23.83
C VAL A 189 -11.33 13.82 -24.46
N GLY A 190 -11.60 13.90 -25.75
CA GLY A 190 -11.64 15.17 -26.46
C GLY A 190 -10.29 15.91 -26.55
N GLY A 191 -9.17 15.23 -26.32
CA GLY A 191 -7.82 15.80 -26.27
C GLY A 191 -7.37 16.21 -24.88
N GLU A 192 -8.20 16.04 -23.86
CA GLU A 192 -7.88 16.28 -22.45
C GLU A 192 -7.67 14.96 -21.73
N LYS A 193 -6.75 14.95 -20.75
CA LYS A 193 -6.43 13.78 -19.93
C LYS A 193 -7.17 13.85 -18.62
N TYR A 194 -7.79 12.74 -18.24
CA TYR A 194 -8.52 12.57 -16.97
C TYR A 194 -7.92 11.44 -16.16
N TRP A 195 -7.73 11.64 -14.88
CA TRP A 195 -7.13 10.66 -13.97
C TRP A 195 -8.07 10.20 -12.85
N MET A 196 -9.13 10.94 -12.56
CA MET A 196 -9.98 10.76 -11.38
C MET A 196 -10.53 9.35 -11.19
N ASP A 197 -11.01 8.72 -12.25
CA ASP A 197 -11.58 7.37 -12.18
C ASP A 197 -10.53 6.26 -12.30
N GLN A 198 -9.25 6.62 -12.29
CA GLN A 198 -8.19 5.64 -12.33
C GLN A 198 -7.88 5.09 -10.93
N PRO A 199 -7.71 3.78 -10.78
CA PRO A 199 -7.35 3.19 -9.49
C PRO A 199 -6.02 3.71 -8.95
N THR A 200 -5.16 4.22 -9.81
CA THR A 200 -3.84 4.77 -9.45
C THR A 200 -3.88 6.23 -9.04
N ALA A 201 -5.02 6.92 -9.21
CA ALA A 201 -5.22 8.31 -8.81
C ALA A 201 -5.85 8.45 -7.42
N LYS A 202 -5.79 7.42 -6.59
CA LYS A 202 -6.46 7.39 -5.28
C LYS A 202 -5.50 6.98 -4.17
N ALA A 203 -5.74 7.52 -2.98
CA ALA A 203 -5.20 7.00 -1.73
C ALA A 203 -6.15 5.95 -1.17
N TYR A 204 -5.60 4.83 -0.74
CA TYR A 204 -6.36 3.71 -0.19
C TYR A 204 -6.09 3.59 1.30
N LYS A 205 -7.16 3.62 2.10
CA LYS A 205 -7.09 3.54 3.55
C LYS A 205 -8.00 2.45 4.10
N LYS A 206 -7.47 1.67 5.02
CA LYS A 206 -8.21 0.64 5.73
C LYS A 206 -8.43 1.04 7.18
N GLY A 207 -9.67 0.89 7.67
CA GLY A 207 -10.02 1.24 9.05
C GLY A 207 -9.61 0.19 10.09
N SER A 208 -9.18 -0.98 9.63
CA SER A 208 -8.83 -2.14 10.46
C SER A 208 -7.44 -2.66 10.11
N SER A 209 -6.86 -3.45 11.00
CA SER A 209 -5.51 -4.04 10.88
C SER A 209 -5.53 -5.55 11.11
N GLU A 210 -6.59 -6.22 10.66
CA GLU A 210 -6.82 -7.62 10.99
C GLU A 210 -5.67 -8.54 10.58
N VAL A 211 -5.03 -8.27 9.43
CA VAL A 211 -3.90 -9.07 8.94
C VAL A 211 -2.67 -8.84 9.82
N MET A 212 -2.33 -7.59 10.10
CA MET A 212 -1.20 -7.28 10.98
C MET A 212 -1.44 -7.80 12.39
N ASP A 213 -2.65 -7.65 12.92
CA ASP A 213 -3.00 -8.14 14.26
C ASP A 213 -2.92 -9.65 14.35
N ALA A 214 -3.36 -10.38 13.33
CA ALA A 214 -3.20 -11.83 13.24
C ALA A 214 -1.72 -12.24 13.20
N LEU A 215 -0.90 -11.54 12.42
CA LEU A 215 0.54 -11.78 12.34
C LEU A 215 1.25 -11.47 13.68
N ARG A 216 0.89 -10.36 14.35
CA ARG A 216 1.41 -9.99 15.69
C ARG A 216 1.04 -11.05 16.72
N ALA A 217 -0.23 -11.43 16.80
CA ALA A 217 -0.73 -12.43 17.75
C ALA A 217 -0.04 -13.79 17.58
N ALA A 218 0.34 -14.13 16.34
CA ALA A 218 1.07 -15.36 16.05
C ALA A 218 2.60 -15.22 16.23
N GLY A 219 3.12 -14.03 16.54
CA GLY A 219 4.57 -13.74 16.58
C GLY A 219 5.24 -13.86 15.22
N ARG A 220 4.51 -13.49 14.16
CA ARG A 220 4.94 -13.54 12.75
C ARG A 220 5.18 -12.18 12.12
N LEU A 221 4.87 -11.09 12.81
CA LEU A 221 5.24 -9.74 12.43
C LEU A 221 6.49 -9.35 13.22
N VAL A 222 7.53 -8.87 12.53
CA VAL A 222 8.87 -8.61 13.08
C VAL A 222 9.30 -7.21 12.69
N GLY A 223 9.81 -6.45 13.65
CA GLY A 223 10.34 -5.10 13.45
C GLY A 223 9.22 -4.12 13.05
N GLU A 224 8.75 -3.34 13.96
CA GLU A 224 7.87 -2.19 13.73
C GLU A 224 8.55 -0.94 14.24
#